data_7b2d0f1c5a736cb26c3795a08ab300cd
#
_entry.id   7b2d0f1c5a736cb26c3795a08ab300cd
#
_cell.length_a   1.000
_cell.length_b   1.000
_cell.length_c   1.000
_cell.angle_alpha   90.00
_cell.angle_beta   90.00
_cell.angle_gamma   90.00
#
_symmetry.space_group_name_H-M   'P 1'
#
loop_
_entity.id
_entity.type
_entity.pdbx_description
1 polymer ?
#
loop_
_entity_poly.entity_id
_entity_poly.type
_entity_poly.pdbx_seq_one_letter_code
_entity_poly.pdbx_strand_id
1 'polypeptide(L)'
;MKTNKIILTLSVMLISVYALAGKPPMSVQKAFEQKFPGSIRVTWIKETATIWEASITLNGINSTVLFSTDGTWLETEVKIKESELPAAAHAAIRTNCSGWTISESNKVETGQNGIIFVVDLRKGILKKVAAFKEDGTPVTE
;
A
#
# COMPACT_ATOMS: atom_id res chain seq x y z
N MET A 1 -3.69 19.79 21.88
CA MET A 1 -3.89 19.24 20.53
C MET A 1 -3.13 17.93 20.45
N LYS A 2 -3.83 16.80 20.45
CA LYS A 2 -3.19 15.48 20.27
C LYS A 2 -2.89 15.36 18.78
N THR A 3 -1.64 15.48 18.40
CA THR A 3 -1.15 15.09 17.07
C THR A 3 -1.32 13.59 16.95
N ASN A 4 -2.39 13.17 16.25
CA ASN A 4 -2.49 11.79 15.81
C ASN A 4 -1.33 11.55 14.85
N LYS A 5 -0.33 10.83 15.33
CA LYS A 5 0.72 10.30 14.46
C LYS A 5 0.03 9.36 13.49
N ILE A 6 -0.06 9.80 12.24
CA ILE A 6 -0.52 8.99 11.13
C ILE A 6 0.59 7.95 10.95
N ILE A 7 0.32 6.73 11.41
CA ILE A 7 1.17 5.60 11.05
C ILE A 7 0.76 5.26 9.62
N LEU A 8 1.43 5.90 8.65
CA LEU A 8 1.48 5.39 7.32
C LEU A 8 2.30 4.10 7.43
N THR A 9 1.64 2.98 7.60
CA THR A 9 2.28 1.69 7.37
C THR A 9 2.52 1.63 5.87
N LEU A 10 3.55 2.35 5.45
CA LEU A 10 4.15 2.13 4.16
C LEU A 10 4.56 0.66 4.22
N SER A 11 3.83 -0.19 3.52
CA SER A 11 4.19 -1.59 3.35
C SER A 11 5.49 -1.63 2.56
N VAL A 12 6.56 -1.23 3.23
CA VAL A 12 7.89 -1.65 2.82
C VAL A 12 7.80 -3.17 2.97
N MET A 13 7.72 -3.87 1.86
CA MET A 13 7.90 -5.31 1.78
C MET A 13 9.30 -5.65 2.31
N LEU A 14 9.52 -5.39 3.59
CA LEU A 14 10.48 -6.10 4.40
C LEU A 14 9.86 -7.48 4.50
N ILE A 15 10.41 -8.41 3.72
CA ILE A 15 10.16 -9.83 3.83
C ILE A 15 10.16 -10.17 5.31
N SER A 16 8.98 -10.12 5.90
CA SER A 16 8.77 -10.60 7.25
C SER A 16 8.89 -12.10 7.16
N VAL A 17 9.98 -12.63 7.66
CA VAL A 17 10.38 -14.05 7.62
C VAL A 17 9.33 -14.97 8.28
N TYR A 18 8.16 -14.43 8.69
CA TYR A 18 7.08 -15.13 9.38
C TYR A 18 5.68 -14.76 8.93
N ALA A 19 5.46 -14.43 7.64
CA ALA A 19 4.11 -14.33 7.12
C ALA A 19 3.46 -15.72 7.15
N LEU A 20 2.65 -16.00 8.16
CA LEU A 20 1.91 -17.25 8.27
C LEU A 20 0.62 -17.11 7.46
N ALA A 21 0.47 -17.94 6.43
CA ALA A 21 -0.82 -18.14 5.79
C ALA A 21 -1.85 -18.56 6.86
N GLY A 22 -3.01 -17.95 6.85
CA GLY A 22 -4.01 -18.22 7.88
C GLY A 22 -5.38 -17.69 7.52
N LYS A 23 -6.36 -18.08 8.34
CA LYS A 23 -7.72 -17.58 8.23
C LYS A 23 -7.84 -16.32 9.11
N PRO A 24 -8.24 -15.16 8.54
CA PRO A 24 -8.40 -13.95 9.33
C PRO A 24 -9.60 -14.06 10.30
N PRO A 25 -9.65 -13.22 11.33
CA PRO A 25 -10.80 -13.14 12.24
C PRO A 25 -12.10 -12.84 11.50
N MET A 26 -13.23 -13.21 12.10
CA MET A 26 -14.55 -13.01 11.50
C MET A 26 -14.86 -11.52 11.23
N SER A 27 -14.35 -10.60 12.06
CA SER A 27 -14.40 -9.15 11.84
C SER A 27 -13.81 -8.76 10.50
N VAL A 28 -12.60 -9.24 10.20
CA VAL A 28 -11.88 -8.98 8.95
C VAL A 28 -12.60 -9.63 7.77
N GLN A 29 -13.07 -10.89 7.91
CA GLN A 29 -13.77 -11.59 6.84
C GLN A 29 -15.05 -10.83 6.42
N LYS A 30 -15.87 -10.41 7.38
CA LYS A 30 -17.10 -9.66 7.11
C LYS A 30 -16.81 -8.30 6.46
N ALA A 31 -15.83 -7.56 6.97
CA ALA A 31 -15.44 -6.27 6.39
C ALA A 31 -14.93 -6.41 4.95
N PHE A 32 -14.14 -7.46 4.70
CA PHE A 32 -13.65 -7.77 3.37
C PHE A 32 -14.78 -8.10 2.39
N GLU A 33 -15.69 -8.99 2.75
CA GLU A 33 -16.82 -9.39 1.90
C GLU A 33 -17.73 -8.19 1.56
N GLN A 34 -17.90 -7.26 2.50
CA GLN A 34 -18.69 -6.04 2.27
C GLN A 34 -18.00 -5.05 1.34
N LYS A 35 -16.67 -4.89 1.48
CA LYS A 35 -15.92 -3.88 0.72
C LYS A 35 -15.49 -4.37 -0.66
N PHE A 36 -15.19 -5.65 -0.81
CA PHE A 36 -14.66 -6.26 -2.03
C PHE A 36 -15.51 -7.43 -2.54
N PRO A 37 -16.82 -7.22 -2.76
CA PRO A 37 -17.67 -8.28 -3.27
C PRO A 37 -17.23 -8.71 -4.67
N GLY A 38 -17.22 -10.01 -4.94
CA GLY A 38 -16.82 -10.56 -6.23
C GLY A 38 -15.30 -10.74 -6.42
N SER A 39 -14.52 -10.55 -5.37
CA SER A 39 -13.09 -10.88 -5.39
C SER A 39 -12.87 -12.36 -5.57
N ILE A 40 -11.88 -12.71 -6.41
CA ILE A 40 -11.42 -14.08 -6.66
C ILE A 40 -9.95 -14.21 -6.31
N ARG A 41 -9.45 -15.47 -6.21
CA ARG A 41 -8.05 -15.78 -5.89
C ARG A 41 -7.57 -15.12 -4.59
N VAL A 42 -8.46 -15.10 -3.59
CA VAL A 42 -8.16 -14.47 -2.30
C VAL A 42 -7.22 -15.37 -1.50
N THR A 43 -6.08 -14.82 -1.13
CA THR A 43 -5.13 -15.46 -0.23
C THR A 43 -4.83 -14.53 0.94
N TRP A 44 -4.74 -15.08 2.14
CA TRP A 44 -4.54 -14.32 3.36
C TRP A 44 -3.22 -14.65 4.03
N ILE A 45 -2.55 -13.62 4.49
CA ILE A 45 -1.40 -13.73 5.38
C ILE A 45 -1.59 -12.82 6.59
N LYS A 46 -1.09 -13.26 7.74
CA LYS A 46 -0.99 -12.41 8.92
C LYS A 46 0.35 -11.69 8.86
N GLU A 47 0.34 -10.42 8.47
CA GLU A 47 1.55 -9.64 8.25
C GLU A 47 2.20 -9.22 9.58
N THR A 48 1.37 -8.79 10.54
CA THR A 48 1.80 -8.43 11.90
C THR A 48 0.83 -9.00 12.93
N ALA A 49 1.09 -8.75 14.21
CA ALA A 49 0.16 -9.14 15.28
C ALA A 49 -1.24 -8.56 15.11
N THR A 50 -1.36 -7.39 14.45
CA THR A 50 -2.61 -6.61 14.33
C THR A 50 -3.06 -6.36 12.90
N ILE A 51 -2.30 -6.80 11.88
CA ILE A 51 -2.59 -6.54 10.45
C ILE A 51 -2.71 -7.85 9.69
N TRP A 52 -3.77 -7.92 8.89
CA TRP A 52 -4.04 -8.97 7.92
C TRP A 52 -3.95 -8.40 6.51
N GLU A 53 -3.24 -9.10 5.65
CA GLU A 53 -3.10 -8.81 4.23
C GLU A 53 -3.86 -9.84 3.41
N ALA A 54 -4.63 -9.37 2.42
CA ALA A 54 -5.18 -10.22 1.39
C ALA A 54 -4.62 -9.84 0.02
N SER A 55 -4.11 -10.81 -0.71
CA SER A 55 -3.92 -10.69 -2.15
C SER A 55 -5.19 -11.14 -2.85
N ILE A 56 -5.71 -10.32 -3.76
CA ILE A 56 -6.98 -10.55 -4.46
C ILE A 56 -6.87 -10.27 -5.94
N THR A 57 -7.82 -10.78 -6.70
CA THR A 57 -8.12 -10.30 -8.05
C THR A 57 -9.56 -9.81 -8.06
N LEU A 58 -9.76 -8.53 -8.36
CA LEU A 58 -11.09 -7.91 -8.48
C LEU A 58 -11.19 -7.21 -9.85
N ASN A 59 -12.22 -7.55 -10.63
CA ASN A 59 -12.42 -7.04 -12.00
C ASN A 59 -11.18 -7.21 -12.91
N GLY A 60 -10.44 -8.31 -12.72
CA GLY A 60 -9.21 -8.58 -13.48
C GLY A 60 -7.96 -7.85 -12.99
N ILE A 61 -8.05 -7.04 -11.95
CA ILE A 61 -6.93 -6.29 -11.36
C ILE A 61 -6.45 -7.01 -10.11
N ASN A 62 -5.15 -7.33 -10.08
CA ASN A 62 -4.52 -7.87 -8.88
C ASN A 62 -4.23 -6.72 -7.91
N SER A 63 -4.65 -6.92 -6.67
CA SER A 63 -4.53 -5.91 -5.62
C SER A 63 -4.11 -6.56 -4.30
N THR A 64 -3.46 -5.79 -3.46
CA THR A 64 -3.20 -6.12 -2.06
C THR A 64 -4.07 -5.24 -1.19
N VAL A 65 -4.74 -5.82 -0.21
CA VAL A 65 -5.60 -5.09 0.73
C VAL A 65 -5.22 -5.40 2.17
N LEU A 66 -5.17 -4.36 3.00
CA LEU A 66 -4.82 -4.47 4.41
C LEU A 66 -6.02 -4.16 5.30
N PHE A 67 -6.17 -4.97 6.33
CA PHE A 67 -7.14 -4.80 7.40
C PHE A 67 -6.48 -4.91 8.76
N SER A 68 -6.90 -4.11 9.71
CA SER A 68 -6.60 -4.39 11.11
C SER A 68 -7.44 -5.55 11.64
N THR A 69 -6.99 -6.19 12.71
CA THR A 69 -7.64 -7.38 13.30
C THR A 69 -9.09 -7.13 13.72
N ASP A 70 -9.48 -5.89 13.99
CA ASP A 70 -10.85 -5.49 14.32
C ASP A 70 -11.77 -5.38 13.09
N GLY A 71 -11.22 -5.52 11.88
CA GLY A 71 -11.95 -5.40 10.61
C GLY A 71 -11.93 -4.02 9.99
N THR A 72 -11.16 -3.08 10.53
CA THR A 72 -10.97 -1.76 9.88
C THR A 72 -10.12 -1.94 8.64
N TRP A 73 -10.64 -1.50 7.49
CA TRP A 73 -9.86 -1.41 6.26
C TRP A 73 -8.83 -0.28 6.37
N LEU A 74 -7.60 -0.59 6.04
CA LEU A 74 -6.47 0.33 6.13
C LEU A 74 -6.11 0.89 4.75
N GLU A 75 -5.89 0.01 3.79
CA GLU A 75 -5.48 0.41 2.45
C GLU A 75 -5.76 -0.66 1.39
N THR A 76 -5.76 -0.21 0.13
CA THR A 76 -5.76 -1.05 -1.06
C THR A 76 -4.63 -0.58 -1.97
N GLU A 77 -3.75 -1.49 -2.32
CA GLU A 77 -2.59 -1.24 -3.16
C GLU A 77 -2.74 -1.93 -4.52
N VAL A 78 -2.46 -1.19 -5.58
CA VAL A 78 -2.44 -1.68 -6.96
C VAL A 78 -1.12 -1.29 -7.61
N LYS A 79 -0.39 -2.27 -8.12
CA LYS A 79 0.82 -2.01 -8.90
C LYS A 79 0.47 -1.33 -10.21
N ILE A 80 1.15 -0.25 -10.51
CA ILE A 80 0.99 0.54 -11.75
C ILE A 80 2.32 0.65 -12.49
N LYS A 81 2.26 1.05 -13.75
CA LYS A 81 3.46 1.41 -14.51
C LYS A 81 3.93 2.79 -14.09
N GLU A 82 5.23 3.07 -14.21
CA GLU A 82 5.79 4.41 -13.97
C GLU A 82 5.08 5.48 -14.82
N SER A 83 4.70 5.14 -16.05
CA SER A 83 3.97 6.03 -16.95
C SER A 83 2.54 6.39 -16.49
N GLU A 84 2.01 5.68 -15.52
CA GLU A 84 0.68 5.92 -14.94
C GLU A 84 0.75 6.82 -13.68
N LEU A 85 1.96 7.17 -13.24
CA LEU A 85 2.14 8.15 -12.17
C LEU A 85 1.61 9.52 -12.63
N PRO A 86 0.90 10.27 -11.78
CA PRO A 86 0.52 11.65 -12.06
C PRO A 86 1.76 12.50 -12.41
N ALA A 87 1.63 13.40 -13.38
CA ALA A 87 2.75 14.22 -13.84
C ALA A 87 3.38 15.03 -12.70
N ALA A 88 2.58 15.55 -11.78
CA ALA A 88 3.06 16.30 -10.62
C ALA A 88 3.85 15.40 -9.65
N ALA A 89 3.37 14.17 -9.37
CA ALA A 89 4.07 13.20 -8.54
C ALA A 89 5.40 12.79 -9.19
N HIS A 90 5.40 12.50 -10.50
CA HIS A 90 6.61 12.17 -11.25
C HIS A 90 7.64 13.32 -11.21
N ALA A 91 7.20 14.57 -11.37
CA ALA A 91 8.06 15.75 -11.27
C ALA A 91 8.65 15.91 -9.85
N ALA A 92 7.82 15.70 -8.82
CA ALA A 92 8.26 15.77 -7.43
C ALA A 92 9.31 14.67 -7.10
N ILE A 93 9.13 13.46 -7.62
CA ILE A 93 10.12 12.38 -7.47
C ILE A 93 11.46 12.79 -8.10
N ARG A 94 11.43 13.31 -9.32
CA ARG A 94 12.64 13.75 -10.02
C ARG A 94 13.39 14.86 -9.27
N THR A 95 12.66 15.76 -8.63
CA THR A 95 13.24 16.88 -7.86
C THR A 95 13.75 16.42 -6.50
N ASN A 96 12.92 15.71 -5.74
CA ASN A 96 13.23 15.33 -4.35
C ASN A 96 14.12 14.07 -4.25
N CYS A 97 14.14 13.26 -5.30
CA CYS A 97 14.86 12.00 -5.36
C CYS A 97 15.86 11.97 -6.54
N SER A 98 16.54 13.10 -6.79
CA SER A 98 17.52 13.19 -7.87
C SER A 98 18.62 12.12 -7.75
N GLY A 99 18.92 11.45 -8.87
CA GLY A 99 19.87 10.35 -8.93
C GLY A 99 19.36 9.00 -8.42
N TRP A 100 18.06 8.90 -8.08
CA TRP A 100 17.38 7.64 -7.79
C TRP A 100 16.57 7.18 -9.00
N THR A 101 16.48 5.87 -9.18
CA THR A 101 15.65 5.23 -10.24
C THR A 101 14.42 4.61 -9.60
N ILE A 102 13.26 4.80 -10.21
CA ILE A 102 12.02 4.12 -9.82
C ILE A 102 12.14 2.66 -10.21
N SER A 103 12.01 1.76 -9.26
CA SER A 103 12.02 0.30 -9.50
C SER A 103 10.62 -0.31 -9.43
N GLU A 104 9.71 0.31 -8.68
CA GLU A 104 8.31 -0.08 -8.59
C GLU A 104 7.44 1.13 -8.30
N SER A 105 6.21 1.12 -8.81
CA SER A 105 5.22 2.16 -8.57
C SER A 105 3.88 1.53 -8.21
N ASN A 106 3.26 2.07 -7.18
CA ASN A 106 1.99 1.59 -6.67
C ASN A 106 1.03 2.76 -6.46
N LYS A 107 -0.23 2.56 -6.82
CA LYS A 107 -1.33 3.41 -6.42
C LYS A 107 -1.95 2.82 -5.16
N VAL A 108 -2.01 3.60 -4.11
CA VAL A 108 -2.51 3.17 -2.81
C VAL A 108 -3.68 4.04 -2.39
N GLU A 109 -4.83 3.43 -2.18
CA GLU A 109 -5.99 4.06 -1.56
C GLU A 109 -5.95 3.80 -0.07
N THR A 110 -5.99 4.85 0.74
CA THR A 110 -5.96 4.75 2.21
C THR A 110 -7.19 5.39 2.83
N GLY A 111 -7.59 4.91 4.00
CA GLY A 111 -8.70 5.50 4.75
C GLY A 111 -8.43 6.92 5.28
N GLN A 112 -7.17 7.34 5.34
CA GLN A 112 -6.76 8.61 5.95
C GLN A 112 -6.35 9.66 4.92
N ASN A 113 -5.55 9.27 3.92
CA ASN A 113 -4.96 10.20 2.95
C ASN A 113 -5.65 10.18 1.58
N GLY A 114 -6.67 9.34 1.41
CA GLY A 114 -7.25 9.09 0.10
C GLY A 114 -6.26 8.34 -0.80
N ILE A 115 -6.12 8.79 -2.04
CA ILE A 115 -5.20 8.17 -3.00
C ILE A 115 -3.81 8.80 -2.88
N ILE A 116 -2.80 7.96 -2.73
CA ILE A 116 -1.38 8.31 -2.78
C ILE A 116 -0.65 7.41 -3.77
N PHE A 117 0.52 7.85 -4.20
CA PHE A 117 1.40 7.11 -5.10
C PHE A 117 2.69 6.79 -4.36
N VAL A 118 2.97 5.51 -4.23
CA VAL A 118 4.14 5.00 -3.51
C VAL A 118 5.13 4.47 -4.53
N VAL A 119 6.37 4.85 -4.40
CA VAL A 119 7.44 4.40 -5.29
C VAL A 119 8.60 3.82 -4.52
N ASP A 120 9.08 2.67 -4.98
CA ASP A 120 10.33 2.10 -4.57
C ASP A 120 11.46 2.69 -5.42
N LEU A 121 12.46 3.20 -4.76
CA LEU A 121 13.58 3.88 -5.37
C LEU A 121 14.89 3.14 -5.10
N ARG A 122 15.74 3.10 -6.12
CA ARG A 122 17.08 2.48 -6.06
C ARG A 122 18.16 3.42 -6.52
N LYS A 123 19.30 3.34 -5.84
CA LYS A 123 20.56 4.00 -6.23
C LYS A 123 21.72 3.06 -5.92
N GLY A 124 22.17 2.30 -6.92
CA GLY A 124 23.08 1.16 -6.69
C GLY A 124 22.43 0.12 -5.80
N ILE A 125 23.08 -0.20 -4.68
CA ILE A 125 22.56 -1.13 -3.68
C ILE A 125 21.58 -0.50 -2.68
N LEU A 126 21.49 0.83 -2.65
CA LEU A 126 20.62 1.57 -1.74
C LEU A 126 19.17 1.49 -2.22
N LYS A 127 18.26 1.38 -1.27
CA LYS A 127 16.82 1.37 -1.49
C LYS A 127 16.16 2.36 -0.56
N LYS A 128 15.11 3.03 -1.02
CA LYS A 128 14.19 3.81 -0.20
C LYS A 128 12.80 3.81 -0.81
N VAL A 129 11.81 4.13 -0.01
CA VAL A 129 10.43 4.32 -0.43
C VAL A 129 10.08 5.79 -0.29
N ALA A 130 9.30 6.31 -1.22
CA ALA A 130 8.75 7.66 -1.17
C ALA A 130 7.28 7.62 -1.55
N ALA A 131 6.48 8.49 -0.94
CA ALA A 131 5.06 8.60 -1.21
C ALA A 131 4.68 10.03 -1.53
N PHE A 132 3.75 10.19 -2.47
CA PHE A 132 3.29 11.48 -2.96
C PHE A 132 1.78 11.46 -3.18
N LYS A 133 1.13 12.58 -2.97
CA LYS A 133 -0.23 12.81 -3.42
C LYS A 133 -0.27 13.02 -4.93
N GLU A 134 -1.46 13.02 -5.50
CA GLU A 134 -1.67 13.26 -6.94
C GLU A 134 -1.09 14.60 -7.41
N ASP A 135 -1.14 15.63 -6.56
CA ASP A 135 -0.60 16.97 -6.81
C ASP A 135 0.93 17.08 -6.64
N GLY A 136 1.60 15.97 -6.31
CA GLY A 136 3.05 15.92 -6.08
C GLY A 136 3.48 16.32 -4.66
N THR A 137 2.54 16.61 -3.76
CA THR A 137 2.86 16.87 -2.35
C THR A 137 3.43 15.60 -1.70
N PRO A 138 4.64 15.65 -1.13
CA PRO A 138 5.19 14.51 -0.40
C PRO A 138 4.30 14.12 0.78
N VAL A 139 4.14 12.81 0.99
CA VAL A 139 3.51 12.25 2.18
C VAL A 139 4.63 11.85 3.13
N THR A 140 4.70 12.53 4.27
CA THR A 140 5.67 12.23 5.34
C THR A 140 5.00 11.49 6.48
N GLU A 141 5.73 10.60 7.12
CA GLU A 141 5.31 9.90 8.35
C GLU A 141 5.13 10.87 9.53
#